data_83f3307a4a3fea12343cf6991346bc69
#
_entry.id   83f3307a4a3fea12343cf6991346bc69
#
_cell.length_a   1.000
_cell.length_b   1.000
_cell.length_c   1.000
_cell.angle_alpha   90.00
_cell.angle_beta   90.00
_cell.angle_gamma   90.00
#
_symmetry.space_group_name_H-M   'P 1'
#
loop_
_entity.id
_entity.type
_entity.pdbx_description
1 polymer ?
#
loop_
_entity_poly.entity_id
_entity_poly.type
_entity_poly.pdbx_seq_one_letter_code
_entity_poly.pdbx_strand_id
1 'polypeptide(L)'
;FYTMKNVFFLPEESRWSYVIKNSKQDDVAIKIDTALHIIEKYNKSLKGALPDNYFSRLNMDASKLSALLDTINNIDTLKDEQQDIVGRVYEYFLKKFAIKEGKGKGEFYTPKTIVNLIAEMIEPYKGVIYDPACGSGGMFVQSMKFIKSHHGNKKDVAVYGQELTSTTYKLGKMNLAIRGINANLGAVANDTFHKDQHPDLKADYVMANPPFNLKDWREEDELLDDHRWNGYVVPPKSNANYARILNM
;
A
#
# COMPACT_ATOMS: atom_id res chain seq x y z
N PHE A 1 -19.95 -10.35 10.60
CA PHE A 1 -19.01 -10.80 11.64
C PHE A 1 -17.57 -10.48 11.25
N TYR A 2 -17.02 -11.01 10.15
CA TYR A 2 -15.61 -10.81 9.74
C TYR A 2 -15.25 -9.34 9.54
N THR A 3 -16.09 -8.57 8.85
CA THR A 3 -15.92 -7.13 8.64
C THR A 3 -15.90 -6.36 9.97
N MET A 4 -16.79 -6.71 10.90
CA MET A 4 -16.81 -6.08 12.25
C MET A 4 -15.57 -6.38 13.07
N LYS A 5 -14.94 -7.53 12.86
CA LYS A 5 -13.69 -7.93 13.52
C LYS A 5 -12.44 -7.44 12.77
N ASN A 6 -12.64 -6.78 11.62
CA ASN A 6 -11.56 -6.34 10.72
C ASN A 6 -10.63 -7.49 10.31
N VAL A 7 -11.22 -8.66 10.00
CA VAL A 7 -10.52 -9.84 9.50
C VAL A 7 -11.09 -10.27 8.15
N PHE A 8 -10.28 -10.90 7.32
CA PHE A 8 -10.71 -11.38 6.02
C PHE A 8 -11.46 -12.71 6.13
N PHE A 9 -12.50 -12.83 5.31
CA PHE A 9 -13.16 -14.12 5.12
C PHE A 9 -12.43 -14.91 4.04
N LEU A 10 -12.00 -16.12 4.38
CA LEU A 10 -11.27 -17.02 3.49
C LEU A 10 -12.06 -18.30 3.29
N PRO A 11 -12.79 -18.47 2.15
CA PRO A 11 -13.33 -19.76 1.74
C PRO A 11 -12.27 -20.85 1.68
N GLU A 12 -12.66 -22.11 1.77
CA GLU A 12 -11.74 -23.24 1.89
C GLU A 12 -10.66 -23.25 0.80
N GLU A 13 -11.06 -23.08 -0.46
CA GLU A 13 -10.18 -23.09 -1.63
C GLU A 13 -9.16 -21.92 -1.66
N SER A 14 -9.39 -20.89 -0.85
CA SER A 14 -8.49 -19.73 -0.73
C SER A 14 -7.58 -19.78 0.49
N ARG A 15 -7.69 -20.83 1.31
CA ARG A 15 -6.86 -20.97 2.51
C ARG A 15 -5.47 -21.50 2.18
N TRP A 16 -4.50 -21.04 2.93
CA TRP A 16 -3.12 -21.51 2.80
C TRP A 16 -2.99 -23.03 2.91
N SER A 17 -3.73 -23.65 3.82
CA SER A 17 -3.77 -25.11 3.99
C SER A 17 -4.22 -25.86 2.72
N TYR A 18 -5.19 -25.29 1.98
CA TYR A 18 -5.63 -25.86 0.70
C TYR A 18 -4.54 -25.72 -0.37
N VAL A 19 -3.94 -24.55 -0.48
CA VAL A 19 -2.85 -24.28 -1.46
C VAL A 19 -1.68 -25.24 -1.22
N ILE A 20 -1.23 -25.39 0.04
CA ILE A 20 -0.11 -26.27 0.39
C ILE A 20 -0.46 -27.74 0.13
N LYS A 21 -1.65 -28.19 0.48
CA LYS A 21 -2.10 -29.58 0.21
C LYS A 21 -2.03 -29.93 -1.28
N ASN A 22 -2.25 -28.95 -2.14
CA ASN A 22 -2.25 -29.08 -3.60
C ASN A 22 -0.96 -28.59 -4.28
N SER A 23 0.07 -28.22 -3.53
CA SER A 23 1.27 -27.55 -4.07
C SER A 23 2.09 -28.39 -5.06
N LYS A 24 1.95 -29.72 -5.00
CA LYS A 24 2.68 -30.67 -5.86
C LYS A 24 1.94 -31.06 -7.15
N GLN A 25 0.78 -30.47 -7.39
CA GLN A 25 0.00 -30.74 -8.59
C GLN A 25 0.43 -29.81 -9.74
N ASP A 26 0.33 -30.26 -10.97
CA ASP A 26 0.74 -29.52 -12.17
C ASP A 26 -0.05 -28.21 -12.34
N ASP A 27 -1.27 -28.13 -11.82
CA ASP A 27 -2.15 -26.98 -11.87
C ASP A 27 -2.00 -26.02 -10.67
N VAL A 28 -0.94 -26.14 -9.88
CA VAL A 28 -0.70 -25.33 -8.67
C VAL A 28 -0.76 -23.82 -8.96
N ALA A 29 -0.25 -23.36 -10.09
CA ALA A 29 -0.30 -21.95 -10.49
C ALA A 29 -1.74 -21.44 -10.65
N ILE A 30 -2.60 -22.25 -11.28
CA ILE A 30 -4.02 -21.95 -11.46
C ILE A 30 -4.73 -21.92 -10.10
N LYS A 31 -4.41 -22.84 -9.20
CA LYS A 31 -4.99 -22.88 -7.85
C LYS A 31 -4.61 -21.65 -7.01
N ILE A 32 -3.37 -21.18 -7.13
CA ILE A 32 -2.95 -19.93 -6.48
C ILE A 32 -3.75 -18.74 -7.02
N ASP A 33 -3.83 -18.59 -8.35
CA ASP A 33 -4.60 -17.50 -8.96
C ASP A 33 -6.08 -17.56 -8.58
N THR A 34 -6.66 -18.76 -8.54
CA THR A 34 -8.03 -18.97 -8.09
C THR A 34 -8.22 -18.58 -6.62
N ALA A 35 -7.29 -18.96 -5.75
CA ALA A 35 -7.32 -18.59 -4.34
C ALA A 35 -7.27 -17.07 -4.16
N LEU A 36 -6.40 -16.37 -4.88
CA LEU A 36 -6.29 -14.90 -4.86
C LEU A 36 -7.57 -14.23 -5.34
N HIS A 37 -8.15 -14.71 -6.44
CA HIS A 37 -9.42 -14.23 -6.96
C HIS A 37 -10.58 -14.41 -5.95
N ILE A 38 -10.65 -15.57 -5.30
CA ILE A 38 -11.66 -15.85 -4.26
C ILE A 38 -11.48 -14.89 -3.08
N ILE A 39 -10.25 -14.68 -2.60
CA ILE A 39 -9.96 -13.73 -1.51
C ILE A 39 -10.49 -12.36 -1.86
N GLU A 40 -10.18 -11.85 -3.05
CA GLU A 40 -10.61 -10.53 -3.51
C GLU A 40 -12.12 -10.42 -3.65
N LYS A 41 -12.77 -11.45 -4.21
CA LYS A 41 -14.23 -11.52 -4.41
C LYS A 41 -14.99 -11.40 -3.08
N TYR A 42 -14.52 -12.04 -2.03
CA TYR A 42 -15.20 -12.06 -0.72
C TYR A 42 -14.78 -10.92 0.21
N ASN A 43 -13.72 -10.18 -0.12
CA ASN A 43 -13.21 -9.08 0.72
C ASN A 43 -13.08 -7.78 -0.08
N LYS A 44 -14.14 -6.97 -0.06
CA LYS A 44 -14.26 -5.75 -0.89
C LYS A 44 -13.09 -4.77 -0.70
N SER A 45 -12.49 -4.71 0.49
CA SER A 45 -11.33 -3.85 0.79
C SER A 45 -10.09 -4.23 -0.01
N LEU A 46 -10.02 -5.48 -0.50
CA LEU A 46 -8.92 -5.97 -1.32
C LEU A 46 -9.16 -5.84 -2.83
N LYS A 47 -10.32 -5.31 -3.26
CA LYS A 47 -10.66 -5.19 -4.68
C LYS A 47 -9.55 -4.44 -5.45
N GLY A 48 -9.00 -5.09 -6.49
CA GLY A 48 -7.90 -4.57 -7.32
C GLY A 48 -6.53 -4.58 -6.63
N ALA A 49 -6.40 -5.18 -5.44
CA ALA A 49 -5.14 -5.26 -4.70
C ALA A 49 -4.31 -6.49 -5.08
N LEU A 50 -4.97 -7.61 -5.35
CA LEU A 50 -4.29 -8.87 -5.62
C LEU A 50 -3.97 -9.03 -7.12
N PRO A 51 -2.91 -9.78 -7.46
CA PRO A 51 -2.60 -10.07 -8.86
C PRO A 51 -3.70 -10.94 -9.50
N ASP A 52 -4.04 -10.63 -10.76
CA ASP A 52 -5.02 -11.39 -11.53
C ASP A 52 -4.33 -12.29 -12.54
N ASN A 53 -4.58 -13.61 -12.45
CA ASN A 53 -4.00 -14.63 -13.32
C ASN A 53 -2.48 -14.48 -13.52
N TYR A 54 -1.77 -14.14 -12.46
CA TYR A 54 -0.34 -13.83 -12.53
C TYR A 54 0.51 -15.08 -12.62
N PHE A 55 0.27 -16.05 -11.74
CA PHE A 55 1.09 -17.26 -11.64
C PHE A 55 0.91 -18.19 -12.84
N SER A 56 -0.31 -18.34 -13.33
CA SER A 56 -0.59 -19.13 -14.55
C SER A 56 0.03 -18.55 -15.82
N ARG A 57 0.20 -17.22 -15.90
CA ARG A 57 0.83 -16.55 -17.06
C ARG A 57 2.36 -16.58 -17.03
N LEU A 58 2.98 -16.79 -15.86
CA LEU A 58 4.45 -16.81 -15.73
C LEU A 58 5.10 -18.03 -16.37
N ASN A 59 4.33 -19.06 -16.77
CA ASN A 59 4.84 -20.34 -17.25
C ASN A 59 5.98 -20.90 -16.36
N MET A 60 5.83 -20.70 -15.05
CA MET A 60 6.80 -21.18 -14.08
C MET A 60 6.66 -22.69 -13.93
N ASP A 61 7.78 -23.39 -13.86
CA ASP A 61 7.82 -24.80 -13.55
C ASP A 61 7.11 -25.09 -12.21
N ALA A 62 6.16 -26.03 -12.23
CA ALA A 62 5.37 -26.39 -11.05
C ALA A 62 6.24 -26.86 -9.88
N SER A 63 7.37 -27.51 -10.16
CA SER A 63 8.31 -27.97 -9.12
C SER A 63 8.98 -26.79 -8.40
N LYS A 64 9.35 -25.75 -9.13
CA LYS A 64 9.94 -24.52 -8.56
C LYS A 64 8.91 -23.76 -7.73
N LEU A 65 7.68 -23.70 -8.21
CA LEU A 65 6.59 -23.04 -7.47
C LEU A 65 6.26 -23.83 -6.19
N SER A 66 6.21 -25.16 -6.27
CA SER A 66 6.03 -26.02 -5.11
C SER A 66 7.15 -25.83 -4.07
N ALA A 67 8.42 -25.80 -4.50
CA ALA A 67 9.55 -25.58 -3.61
C ALA A 67 9.50 -24.19 -2.92
N LEU A 68 9.04 -23.16 -3.66
CA LEU A 68 8.80 -21.83 -3.08
C LEU A 68 7.70 -21.87 -2.01
N LEU A 69 6.58 -22.54 -2.29
CA LEU A 69 5.48 -22.70 -1.34
C LEU A 69 5.93 -23.45 -0.08
N ASP A 70 6.70 -24.53 -0.22
CA ASP A 70 7.26 -25.26 0.92
C ASP A 70 8.20 -24.37 1.75
N THR A 71 9.04 -23.57 1.08
CA THR A 71 9.93 -22.61 1.76
C THR A 71 9.13 -21.60 2.59
N ILE A 72 8.08 -21.02 2.01
CA ILE A 72 7.20 -20.05 2.69
C ILE A 72 6.47 -20.74 3.85
N ASN A 73 6.00 -21.98 3.67
CA ASN A 73 5.28 -22.73 4.69
C ASN A 73 6.14 -23.06 5.92
N ASN A 74 7.45 -23.14 5.75
CA ASN A 74 8.40 -23.35 6.84
C ASN A 74 8.70 -22.07 7.65
N ILE A 75 8.21 -20.90 7.20
CA ILE A 75 8.32 -19.66 7.97
C ILE A 75 7.25 -19.70 9.06
N ASP A 76 7.68 -19.79 10.31
CA ASP A 76 6.76 -19.78 11.44
C ASP A 76 6.27 -18.34 11.70
N THR A 77 5.14 -18.00 11.08
CA THR A 77 4.52 -16.67 11.19
C THR A 77 3.62 -16.52 12.42
N LEU A 78 3.37 -17.59 13.17
CA LEU A 78 2.40 -17.61 14.26
C LEU A 78 3.02 -17.53 15.66
N LYS A 79 4.35 -17.63 15.76
CA LYS A 79 5.03 -17.71 17.07
C LYS A 79 4.97 -16.45 17.92
N ASP A 80 4.68 -15.29 17.32
CA ASP A 80 4.65 -14.05 18.07
C ASP A 80 3.67 -13.03 17.45
N GLU A 81 2.42 -13.04 17.90
CA GLU A 81 1.40 -12.08 17.47
C GLU A 81 1.77 -10.62 17.78
N GLN A 82 2.73 -10.37 18.68
CA GLN A 82 3.15 -9.04 19.06
C GLN A 82 4.16 -8.43 18.06
N GLN A 83 4.86 -9.24 17.26
CA GLN A 83 6.00 -8.77 16.47
C GLN A 83 5.70 -8.40 15.01
N ASP A 84 4.46 -8.44 14.51
CA ASP A 84 4.13 -8.14 13.10
C ASP A 84 5.09 -8.87 12.13
N ILE A 85 5.31 -10.18 12.34
CA ILE A 85 6.26 -10.97 11.55
C ILE A 85 5.90 -10.93 10.06
N VAL A 86 4.63 -11.13 9.72
CA VAL A 86 4.15 -11.10 8.32
C VAL A 86 4.44 -9.74 7.69
N GLY A 87 4.16 -8.66 8.41
CA GLY A 87 4.46 -7.31 7.94
C GLY A 87 5.96 -7.04 7.78
N ARG A 88 6.81 -7.58 8.64
CA ARG A 88 8.28 -7.47 8.52
C ARG A 88 8.83 -8.23 7.31
N VAL A 89 8.31 -9.44 7.07
CA VAL A 89 8.63 -10.23 5.87
C VAL A 89 8.20 -9.47 4.62
N TYR A 90 6.98 -8.92 4.62
CA TYR A 90 6.47 -8.11 3.52
C TYR A 90 7.38 -6.89 3.24
N GLU A 91 7.76 -6.13 4.25
CA GLU A 91 8.67 -4.98 4.11
C GLU A 91 10.06 -5.38 3.60
N TYR A 92 10.58 -6.55 4.00
CA TYR A 92 11.83 -7.07 3.46
C TYR A 92 11.75 -7.28 1.95
N PHE A 93 10.66 -7.89 1.47
CA PHE A 93 10.45 -8.10 0.04
C PHE A 93 10.22 -6.78 -0.71
N LEU A 94 9.45 -5.84 -0.16
CA LEU A 94 9.29 -4.49 -0.73
C LEU A 94 10.64 -3.81 -0.93
N LYS A 95 11.51 -3.85 0.07
CA LYS A 95 12.86 -3.26 -0.01
C LYS A 95 13.71 -3.94 -1.10
N LYS A 96 13.66 -5.27 -1.20
CA LYS A 96 14.37 -6.01 -2.24
C LYS A 96 13.83 -5.72 -3.64
N PHE A 97 12.52 -5.60 -3.77
CA PHE A 97 11.86 -5.22 -5.02
C PHE A 97 12.29 -3.82 -5.47
N ALA A 98 12.24 -2.83 -4.57
CA ALA A 98 12.66 -1.46 -4.86
C ALA A 98 14.12 -1.39 -5.37
N ILE A 99 15.04 -2.15 -4.78
CA ILE A 99 16.43 -2.22 -5.21
C ILE A 99 16.54 -2.80 -6.63
N LYS A 100 15.78 -3.88 -6.93
CA LYS A 100 15.84 -4.56 -8.24
C LYS A 100 15.31 -3.69 -9.37
N GLU A 101 14.27 -2.92 -9.11
CA GLU A 101 13.67 -1.99 -10.09
C GLU A 101 14.53 -0.72 -10.34
N GLY A 102 15.71 -0.62 -9.74
CA GLY A 102 16.59 0.55 -9.88
C GLY A 102 16.06 1.84 -9.24
N LYS A 103 14.95 1.74 -8.52
CA LYS A 103 14.24 2.85 -7.87
C LYS A 103 14.67 3.04 -6.41
N GLY A 104 15.95 2.78 -6.13
CA GLY A 104 16.53 2.82 -4.79
C GLY A 104 16.64 4.21 -4.14
N LYS A 105 16.05 5.24 -4.76
CA LYS A 105 16.12 6.64 -4.27
C LYS A 105 14.89 7.06 -3.45
N GLY A 106 14.26 6.15 -2.71
CA GLY A 106 13.18 6.50 -1.78
C GLY A 106 11.77 6.50 -2.37
N GLU A 107 11.59 6.24 -3.66
CA GLU A 107 10.27 6.28 -4.33
C GLU A 107 9.28 5.21 -3.84
N PHE A 108 9.76 4.11 -3.24
CA PHE A 108 8.91 3.01 -2.76
C PHE A 108 8.95 2.79 -1.25
N TYR A 109 9.96 3.30 -0.58
CA TYR A 109 10.17 2.97 0.82
C TYR A 109 10.87 4.10 1.57
N THR A 110 10.13 4.75 2.44
CA THR A 110 10.70 5.71 3.38
C THR A 110 11.28 4.96 4.60
N PRO A 111 12.52 5.22 5.01
CA PRO A 111 13.10 4.59 6.18
C PRO A 111 12.24 4.77 7.43
N LYS A 112 12.05 3.69 8.20
CA LYS A 112 11.19 3.70 9.41
C LYS A 112 11.58 4.79 10.41
N THR A 113 12.87 5.06 10.55
CA THR A 113 13.38 6.09 11.48
C THR A 113 12.89 7.49 11.11
N ILE A 114 12.82 7.81 9.79
CA ILE A 114 12.30 9.08 9.32
C ILE A 114 10.79 9.15 9.56
N VAL A 115 10.05 8.09 9.20
CA VAL A 115 8.60 8.06 9.37
C VAL A 115 8.20 8.12 10.86
N ASN A 116 8.94 7.42 11.72
CA ASN A 116 8.74 7.51 13.16
C ASN A 116 8.96 8.93 13.67
N LEU A 117 10.04 9.58 13.23
CA LEU A 117 10.30 10.97 13.61
C LEU A 117 9.15 11.89 13.20
N ILE A 118 8.66 11.76 11.96
CA ILE A 118 7.50 12.54 11.49
C ILE A 118 6.28 12.26 12.35
N ALA A 119 5.96 11.00 12.65
CA ALA A 119 4.80 10.63 13.47
C ALA A 119 4.92 11.18 14.90
N GLU A 120 6.11 11.15 15.50
CA GLU A 120 6.37 11.75 16.83
C GLU A 120 6.28 13.28 16.82
N MET A 121 6.58 13.93 15.69
CA MET A 121 6.48 15.39 15.57
C MET A 121 5.05 15.89 15.42
N ILE A 122 4.20 15.15 14.71
CA ILE A 122 2.82 15.58 14.40
C ILE A 122 1.76 14.95 15.30
N GLU A 123 2.11 13.89 16.04
CA GLU A 123 1.27 13.24 17.04
C GLU A 123 -0.16 12.91 16.55
N PRO A 124 -0.33 12.06 15.52
CA PRO A 124 -1.63 11.82 14.88
C PRO A 124 -2.53 10.88 15.72
N TYR A 125 -3.03 11.32 16.87
CA TYR A 125 -3.82 10.50 17.79
C TYR A 125 -5.25 10.23 17.31
N LYS A 126 -5.86 11.19 16.59
CA LYS A 126 -7.26 11.09 16.12
C LYS A 126 -7.47 12.01 14.92
N GLY A 127 -8.43 11.67 14.07
CA GLY A 127 -8.79 12.47 12.90
C GLY A 127 -8.37 11.82 11.59
N VAL A 128 -8.15 12.61 10.57
CA VAL A 128 -7.87 12.17 9.20
C VAL A 128 -6.39 12.36 8.87
N ILE A 129 -5.72 11.27 8.52
CA ILE A 129 -4.35 11.29 8.00
C ILE A 129 -4.40 11.13 6.49
N TYR A 130 -3.71 11.99 5.75
CA TYR A 130 -3.64 11.96 4.30
C TYR A 130 -2.20 11.93 3.78
N ASP A 131 -1.97 11.11 2.75
CA ASP A 131 -0.71 11.07 1.99
C ASP A 131 -1.02 11.04 0.49
N PRO A 132 -0.81 12.16 -0.25
CA PRO A 132 -1.09 12.26 -1.68
C PRO A 132 -0.11 11.50 -2.57
N ALA A 133 0.94 10.91 -2.01
CA ALA A 133 1.95 10.11 -2.70
C ALA A 133 2.37 8.92 -1.83
N CYS A 134 1.37 8.14 -1.38
CA CYS A 134 1.50 7.22 -0.25
C CYS A 134 2.43 6.02 -0.48
N GLY A 135 2.84 5.79 -1.71
CA GLY A 135 3.73 4.68 -2.03
C GLY A 135 3.17 3.35 -1.55
N SER A 136 3.99 2.59 -0.84
CA SER A 136 3.58 1.33 -0.22
C SER A 136 2.84 1.49 1.12
N GLY A 137 2.43 2.69 1.50
CA GLY A 137 1.68 2.96 2.73
C GLY A 137 2.53 2.97 4.00
N GLY A 138 3.84 3.16 3.87
CA GLY A 138 4.77 3.13 5.00
C GLY A 138 4.48 4.17 6.09
N MET A 139 4.07 5.40 5.69
CA MET A 139 3.67 6.46 6.61
C MET A 139 2.50 6.01 7.50
N PHE A 140 1.46 5.46 6.89
CA PHE A 140 0.28 4.99 7.62
C PHE A 140 0.61 3.87 8.61
N VAL A 141 1.46 2.91 8.20
CA VAL A 141 1.88 1.81 9.08
C VAL A 141 2.57 2.34 10.35
N GLN A 142 3.47 3.31 10.22
CA GLN A 142 4.16 3.86 11.37
C GLN A 142 3.26 4.75 12.23
N SER A 143 2.35 5.53 11.63
CA SER A 143 1.33 6.27 12.38
C SER A 143 0.47 5.35 13.25
N MET A 144 0.05 4.20 12.71
CA MET A 144 -0.71 3.21 13.49
C MET A 144 0.14 2.57 14.61
N LYS A 145 1.45 2.43 14.42
CA LYS A 145 2.36 1.97 15.48
C LYS A 145 2.53 3.03 16.56
N PHE A 146 2.71 4.28 16.16
CA PHE A 146 2.75 5.43 17.08
C PHE A 146 1.51 5.46 17.99
N ILE A 147 0.31 5.43 17.39
CA ILE A 147 -0.96 5.41 18.13
C ILE A 147 -0.99 4.24 19.14
N LYS A 148 -0.58 3.04 18.71
CA LYS A 148 -0.55 1.85 19.58
C LYS A 148 0.44 2.01 20.73
N SER A 149 1.65 2.54 20.49
CA SER A 149 2.70 2.71 21.50
C SER A 149 2.35 3.77 22.54
N HIS A 150 1.50 4.73 22.16
CA HIS A 150 1.01 5.80 23.06
C HIS A 150 -0.40 5.52 23.61
N HIS A 151 -0.83 4.25 23.61
CA HIS A 151 -2.13 3.83 24.15
C HIS A 151 -3.36 4.46 23.47
N GLY A 152 -3.20 4.99 22.26
CA GLY A 152 -4.30 5.54 21.45
C GLY A 152 -5.13 4.45 20.80
N ASN A 153 -6.31 4.84 20.30
CA ASN A 153 -7.22 3.94 19.62
C ASN A 153 -7.13 4.12 18.11
N LYS A 154 -6.70 3.09 17.39
CA LYS A 154 -6.60 3.10 15.92
C LYS A 154 -7.92 3.37 15.19
N LYS A 155 -9.06 3.17 15.85
CA LYS A 155 -10.39 3.45 15.29
C LYS A 155 -10.73 4.92 15.23
N ASP A 156 -9.99 5.75 15.96
CA ASP A 156 -10.21 7.20 16.02
C ASP A 156 -9.48 7.91 14.86
N VAL A 157 -8.78 7.14 14.02
CA VAL A 157 -8.03 7.66 12.87
C VAL A 157 -8.58 7.07 11.58
N ALA A 158 -8.89 7.92 10.62
CA ALA A 158 -9.20 7.58 9.23
C ALA A 158 -7.97 7.83 8.36
N VAL A 159 -7.68 6.91 7.44
CA VAL A 159 -6.49 6.95 6.59
C VAL A 159 -6.91 7.10 5.13
N TYR A 160 -6.39 8.13 4.49
CA TYR A 160 -6.60 8.43 3.07
C TYR A 160 -5.26 8.59 2.37
N GLY A 161 -5.19 8.14 1.13
CA GLY A 161 -4.00 8.30 0.32
C GLY A 161 -4.26 8.18 -1.16
N GLN A 162 -3.24 8.49 -1.93
CA GLN A 162 -3.27 8.28 -3.36
C GLN A 162 -1.87 7.88 -3.85
N GLU A 163 -1.82 7.05 -4.88
CA GLU A 163 -0.57 6.55 -5.47
C GLU A 163 -0.71 6.49 -6.99
N LEU A 164 0.29 7.01 -7.68
CA LEU A 164 0.33 7.08 -9.14
C LEU A 164 0.51 5.70 -9.78
N THR A 165 1.43 4.91 -9.27
CA THR A 165 1.88 3.68 -9.92
C THR A 165 1.02 2.49 -9.52
N SER A 166 0.40 1.82 -10.49
CA SER A 166 -0.52 0.68 -10.24
C SER A 166 0.12 -0.43 -9.40
N THR A 167 1.38 -0.79 -9.66
CA THR A 167 2.09 -1.81 -8.89
C THR A 167 2.26 -1.38 -7.43
N THR A 168 2.70 -0.13 -7.19
CA THR A 168 2.92 0.41 -5.85
C THR A 168 1.60 0.59 -5.09
N TYR A 169 0.54 1.03 -5.77
CA TYR A 169 -0.82 1.10 -5.21
C TYR A 169 -1.29 -0.27 -4.70
N LYS A 170 -1.14 -1.33 -5.50
CA LYS A 170 -1.48 -2.71 -5.08
C LYS A 170 -0.65 -3.16 -3.88
N LEU A 171 0.66 -2.91 -3.92
CA LEU A 171 1.55 -3.20 -2.80
C LEU A 171 1.15 -2.43 -1.53
N GLY A 172 0.78 -1.17 -1.65
CA GLY A 172 0.26 -0.36 -0.55
C GLY A 172 -1.02 -0.94 0.05
N LYS A 173 -2.00 -1.28 -0.79
CA LYS A 173 -3.24 -1.93 -0.34
C LYS A 173 -2.97 -3.23 0.41
N MET A 174 -2.11 -4.09 -0.13
CA MET A 174 -1.73 -5.34 0.53
C MET A 174 -1.01 -5.08 1.86
N ASN A 175 -0.08 -4.13 1.89
CA ASN A 175 0.67 -3.77 3.09
C ASN A 175 -0.23 -3.33 4.25
N LEU A 176 -1.23 -2.51 3.93
CA LEU A 176 -2.19 -2.02 4.91
C LEU A 176 -3.17 -3.13 5.35
N ALA A 177 -3.63 -3.92 4.37
CA ALA A 177 -4.56 -5.02 4.62
C ALA A 177 -4.00 -6.09 5.58
N ILE A 178 -2.77 -6.56 5.37
CA ILE A 178 -2.15 -7.58 6.25
C ILE A 178 -1.94 -7.08 7.70
N ARG A 179 -1.99 -5.77 7.92
CA ARG A 179 -1.91 -5.14 9.25
C ARG A 179 -3.24 -4.72 9.81
N GLY A 180 -4.33 -5.05 9.12
CA GLY A 180 -5.68 -4.65 9.52
C GLY A 180 -5.88 -3.13 9.53
N ILE A 181 -5.15 -2.38 8.71
CA ILE A 181 -5.30 -0.94 8.55
C ILE A 181 -6.31 -0.69 7.43
N ASN A 182 -7.46 -0.13 7.81
CA ASN A 182 -8.46 0.29 6.84
C ASN A 182 -8.05 1.66 6.27
N ALA A 183 -7.79 1.70 4.96
CA ALA A 183 -7.37 2.91 4.28
C ALA A 183 -8.15 3.09 2.98
N ASN A 184 -8.52 4.33 2.67
CA ASN A 184 -9.05 4.72 1.38
C ASN A 184 -7.92 5.28 0.50
N LEU A 185 -7.40 4.47 -0.41
CA LEU A 185 -6.35 4.88 -1.35
C LEU A 185 -6.90 5.32 -2.71
N GLY A 186 -8.19 5.67 -2.76
CA GLY A 186 -8.90 5.89 -4.03
C GLY A 186 -9.32 4.59 -4.72
N ALA A 187 -10.05 4.71 -5.81
CA ALA A 187 -10.59 3.57 -6.56
C ALA A 187 -9.52 2.85 -7.39
N VAL A 188 -8.55 3.61 -7.90
CA VAL A 188 -7.47 3.14 -8.79
C VAL A 188 -6.20 3.93 -8.53
N ALA A 189 -5.06 3.40 -8.99
CA ALA A 189 -3.81 4.17 -9.06
C ALA A 189 -3.99 5.35 -10.02
N ASN A 190 -3.64 6.55 -9.57
CA ASN A 190 -3.71 7.74 -10.40
C ASN A 190 -2.84 8.89 -9.86
N ASP A 191 -2.53 9.83 -10.76
CA ASP A 191 -1.82 11.05 -10.39
C ASP A 191 -2.74 11.98 -9.59
N THR A 192 -2.26 12.42 -8.43
CA THR A 192 -2.99 13.33 -7.55
C THR A 192 -3.20 14.71 -8.19
N PHE A 193 -2.30 15.15 -9.07
CA PHE A 193 -2.45 16.42 -9.74
C PHE A 193 -3.55 16.40 -10.80
N HIS A 194 -3.58 15.35 -11.64
CA HIS A 194 -4.49 15.27 -12.77
C HIS A 194 -5.84 14.67 -12.41
N LYS A 195 -5.86 13.80 -11.40
CA LYS A 195 -7.08 13.12 -10.96
C LYS A 195 -7.06 12.90 -9.47
N ASP A 196 -7.39 13.95 -8.74
CA ASP A 196 -7.62 13.85 -7.31
C ASP A 196 -8.84 12.95 -7.05
N GLN A 197 -8.64 11.92 -6.25
CA GLN A 197 -9.70 10.99 -5.85
C GLN A 197 -10.31 11.33 -4.49
N HIS A 198 -9.83 12.40 -3.85
CA HIS A 198 -10.27 12.88 -2.55
C HIS A 198 -10.52 14.41 -2.55
N PRO A 199 -11.22 14.98 -3.54
CA PRO A 199 -11.28 16.44 -3.76
C PRO A 199 -11.93 17.21 -2.60
N ASP A 200 -12.81 16.56 -1.84
CA ASP A 200 -13.52 17.18 -0.71
C ASP A 200 -12.89 16.82 0.65
N LEU A 201 -11.75 16.11 0.64
CA LEU A 201 -11.11 15.67 1.86
C LEU A 201 -10.47 16.86 2.58
N LYS A 202 -10.79 16.99 3.87
CA LYS A 202 -10.06 17.88 4.78
C LYS A 202 -9.34 17.01 5.79
N ALA A 203 -8.03 16.98 5.67
CA ALA A 203 -7.17 16.19 6.53
C ALA A 203 -6.77 17.00 7.77
N ASP A 204 -6.72 16.32 8.92
CA ASP A 204 -6.13 16.89 10.14
C ASP A 204 -4.61 16.82 10.10
N TYR A 205 -4.07 15.80 9.43
CA TYR A 205 -2.63 15.57 9.28
C TYR A 205 -2.30 15.21 7.83
N VAL A 206 -1.34 15.91 7.24
CA VAL A 206 -0.77 15.55 5.94
C VAL A 206 0.67 15.11 6.15
N MET A 207 0.98 13.89 5.71
CA MET A 207 2.30 13.28 5.85
C MET A 207 2.70 12.67 4.52
N ALA A 208 3.72 13.19 3.88
CA ALA A 208 4.16 12.66 2.60
C ALA A 208 5.68 12.68 2.42
N ASN A 209 6.17 11.72 1.66
CA ASN A 209 7.50 11.74 1.08
C ASN A 209 7.40 11.60 -0.44
N PRO A 210 6.95 12.67 -1.14
CA PRO A 210 6.77 12.63 -2.59
C PRO A 210 8.10 12.58 -3.33
N PRO A 211 8.14 12.12 -4.58
CA PRO A 211 9.34 12.21 -5.42
C PRO A 211 9.75 13.67 -5.60
N PHE A 212 11.03 13.98 -5.26
CA PHE A 212 11.58 15.32 -5.34
C PHE A 212 12.04 15.68 -6.75
N ASN A 213 11.94 16.96 -7.10
CA ASN A 213 12.46 17.53 -8.35
C ASN A 213 11.90 16.84 -9.59
N LEU A 214 10.65 16.39 -9.55
CA LEU A 214 9.97 15.82 -10.69
C LEU A 214 9.79 16.89 -11.76
N LYS A 215 10.34 16.64 -12.94
CA LYS A 215 10.21 17.48 -14.13
C LYS A 215 9.07 16.97 -15.00
N ASP A 216 8.56 17.85 -15.85
CA ASP A 216 7.53 17.52 -16.85
C ASP A 216 6.32 16.79 -16.23
N TRP A 217 5.89 17.26 -15.04
CA TRP A 217 4.80 16.70 -14.26
C TRP A 217 3.41 17.11 -14.78
N ARG A 218 3.36 18.09 -15.67
CA ARG A 218 2.18 18.55 -16.42
C ARG A 218 2.61 19.03 -17.80
N GLU A 219 1.68 19.13 -18.73
CA GLU A 219 1.92 19.84 -19.98
C GLU A 219 1.95 21.36 -19.79
N GLU A 220 2.39 22.11 -20.81
CA GLU A 220 2.55 23.56 -20.69
C GLU A 220 1.23 24.26 -20.33
N ASP A 221 0.13 23.82 -20.96
CA ASP A 221 -1.18 24.43 -20.86
C ASP A 221 -2.11 23.71 -19.85
N GLU A 222 -1.60 22.71 -19.12
CA GLU A 222 -2.37 21.97 -18.13
C GLU A 222 -2.32 22.60 -16.75
N LEU A 223 -3.44 22.47 -16.01
CA LEU A 223 -3.56 22.86 -14.60
C LEU A 223 -3.20 24.34 -14.33
N LEU A 224 -3.35 25.23 -15.31
CA LEU A 224 -3.04 26.65 -15.12
C LEU A 224 -4.03 27.32 -14.17
N ASP A 225 -5.33 26.99 -14.30
CA ASP A 225 -6.43 27.55 -13.52
C ASP A 225 -6.88 26.62 -12.39
N ASP A 226 -6.01 25.73 -11.91
CA ASP A 226 -6.35 24.80 -10.85
C ASP A 226 -6.54 25.55 -9.52
N HIS A 227 -7.63 25.24 -8.80
CA HIS A 227 -8.01 25.91 -7.57
C HIS A 227 -6.93 25.83 -6.46
N ARG A 228 -6.06 24.84 -6.52
CA ARG A 228 -4.95 24.66 -5.55
C ARG A 228 -3.91 25.78 -5.62
N TRP A 229 -3.84 26.47 -6.76
CA TRP A 229 -2.93 27.61 -6.95
C TRP A 229 -3.60 28.97 -6.68
N ASN A 230 -4.87 29.02 -6.29
CA ASN A 230 -5.57 30.28 -6.06
C ASN A 230 -4.84 31.14 -5.01
N GLY A 231 -4.41 32.36 -5.43
CA GLY A 231 -3.63 33.27 -4.60
C GLY A 231 -2.12 33.00 -4.61
N TYR A 232 -1.64 32.06 -5.39
CA TYR A 232 -0.23 31.72 -5.55
C TYR A 232 0.19 31.74 -7.02
N VAL A 233 1.50 31.72 -7.25
CA VAL A 233 2.05 31.56 -8.61
C VAL A 233 1.82 30.12 -9.08
N VAL A 234 1.39 29.97 -10.35
CA VAL A 234 1.23 28.64 -10.97
C VAL A 234 2.57 27.89 -10.91
N PRO A 235 2.59 26.68 -10.35
CA PRO A 235 3.83 25.91 -10.22
C PRO A 235 4.47 25.61 -11.58
N PRO A 236 5.79 25.77 -11.72
CA PRO A 236 6.47 25.57 -13.00
C PRO A 236 6.47 24.09 -13.43
N LYS A 237 6.29 23.83 -14.72
CA LYS A 237 6.40 22.48 -15.33
C LYS A 237 7.74 21.83 -15.03
N SER A 238 8.81 22.62 -14.93
CA SER A 238 10.18 22.14 -14.72
C SER A 238 10.43 21.51 -13.34
N ASN A 239 9.53 21.73 -12.35
CA ASN A 239 9.70 21.16 -11.02
C ASN A 239 8.38 21.14 -10.23
N ALA A 240 7.95 19.93 -9.81
CA ALA A 240 6.70 19.71 -9.09
C ALA A 240 6.75 20.06 -7.59
N ASN A 241 7.89 20.41 -7.01
CA ASN A 241 8.01 20.56 -5.54
C ASN A 241 7.03 21.58 -5.00
N TYR A 242 6.88 22.73 -5.68
CA TYR A 242 5.95 23.77 -5.26
C TYR A 242 4.48 23.32 -5.40
N ALA A 243 4.14 22.66 -6.49
CA ALA A 243 2.81 22.09 -6.68
C ALA A 243 2.44 21.10 -5.57
N ARG A 244 3.40 20.29 -5.12
CA ARG A 244 3.19 19.34 -4.02
C ARG A 244 2.89 20.02 -2.70
N ILE A 245 3.60 21.12 -2.41
CA ILE A 245 3.33 21.91 -1.19
C ILE A 245 1.91 22.50 -1.25
N LEU A 246 1.51 23.05 -2.40
CA LEU A 246 0.17 23.64 -2.56
C LEU A 246 -0.97 22.60 -2.61
N ASN A 247 -0.65 21.35 -2.91
CA ASN A 247 -1.62 20.24 -2.90
C ASN A 247 -1.82 19.63 -1.49
N MET A 248 -1.01 19.98 -0.52
CA MET A 248 -1.10 19.53 0.87
C MET A 248 -1.85 20.51 1.76
#